data_234b7613388fc1ba57761ff4464da96a
#
_entry.id   234b7613388fc1ba57761ff4464da96a
#
_cell.length_a   1.000
_cell.length_b   1.000
_cell.length_c   1.000
_cell.angle_alpha   90.00
_cell.angle_beta   90.00
_cell.angle_gamma   90.00
#
_symmetry.space_group_name_H-M   'P 1'
#
loop_
_entity.id
_entity.type
_entity.pdbx_description
1 polymer ?
#
loop_
_entity_poly.entity_id
_entity_poly.type
_entity_poly.pdbx_seq_one_letter_code
_entity_poly.pdbx_strand_id
1 'polypeptide(L)'
;GFGTTITLDFAVSFQVGDFILITSDTSQDPISFTDFDIRAQIMGVISNTTYTIQVTSINPDLQNLGSFFVVLEQENPLFEFKFPRFSYRYKYVDGQYSPFAPFSEIAFLAGSFDYYPKEGYNQGMANRVRSLRVENYAPHPDNRPKDIVEIDILYKEDKSTTVYTVKTIKPNDNPPLWPVSDPFSGYSAYDRGSLRI
;
A
#
# COMPACT_ATOMS: atom_id res chain seq x y z
N GLY A 1 5.40 18.78 -21.72
CA GLY A 1 5.61 17.57 -20.95
C GLY A 1 5.90 16.42 -21.89
N PHE A 2 6.98 15.72 -21.66
CA PHE A 2 7.30 14.55 -22.48
C PHE A 2 6.37 13.41 -22.05
N GLY A 3 5.54 12.92 -22.99
CA GLY A 3 4.74 11.72 -22.76
C GLY A 3 5.64 10.49 -22.70
N THR A 4 5.60 9.77 -21.60
CA THR A 4 6.28 8.49 -21.46
C THR A 4 5.27 7.38 -21.77
N THR A 5 5.71 6.32 -22.41
CA THR A 5 4.84 5.16 -22.71
C THR A 5 5.13 4.05 -21.71
N ILE A 6 4.07 3.45 -21.17
CA ILE A 6 4.15 2.23 -20.36
C ILE A 6 3.52 1.07 -21.11
N THR A 7 4.17 -0.10 -21.05
CA THR A 7 3.64 -1.35 -21.62
C THR A 7 3.53 -2.39 -20.52
N LEU A 8 2.39 -3.04 -20.45
CA LEU A 8 2.03 -4.07 -19.46
C LEU A 8 2.07 -5.46 -20.09
N ASP A 9 2.35 -6.47 -19.31
CA ASP A 9 2.42 -7.86 -19.76
C ASP A 9 1.05 -8.48 -20.06
N PHE A 10 -0.02 -7.87 -19.55
CA PHE A 10 -1.39 -8.33 -19.77
C PHE A 10 -2.35 -7.16 -20.03
N ALA A 11 -3.47 -7.48 -20.68
CA ALA A 11 -4.46 -6.50 -21.04
C ALA A 11 -5.19 -5.94 -19.80
N VAL A 12 -5.28 -4.61 -19.73
CA VAL A 12 -6.00 -3.86 -18.69
C VAL A 12 -6.91 -2.84 -19.36
N SER A 13 -7.95 -2.39 -18.67
CA SER A 13 -8.93 -1.43 -19.20
C SER A 13 -8.78 -0.04 -18.56
N PHE A 14 -7.56 0.53 -18.59
CA PHE A 14 -7.39 1.92 -18.16
C PHE A 14 -8.00 2.90 -19.16
N GLN A 15 -8.51 4.01 -18.65
CA GLN A 15 -9.10 5.10 -19.44
C GLN A 15 -8.23 6.35 -19.38
N VAL A 16 -8.40 7.21 -20.37
CA VAL A 16 -7.75 8.55 -20.35
C VAL A 16 -8.29 9.34 -19.15
N GLY A 17 -7.38 9.87 -18.37
CA GLY A 17 -7.70 10.58 -17.13
C GLY A 17 -7.45 9.76 -15.85
N ASP A 18 -7.39 8.43 -15.95
CA ASP A 18 -7.11 7.59 -14.79
C ASP A 18 -5.75 7.90 -14.17
N PHE A 19 -5.71 7.86 -12.84
CA PHE A 19 -4.46 7.94 -12.10
C PHE A 19 -3.99 6.53 -11.76
N ILE A 20 -2.72 6.27 -12.02
CA ILE A 20 -2.06 5.00 -11.75
C ILE A 20 -0.88 5.19 -10.82
N LEU A 21 -0.65 4.19 -10.01
CA LEU A 21 0.53 4.05 -9.18
C LEU A 21 1.37 2.91 -9.74
N ILE A 22 2.62 3.21 -10.08
CA ILE A 22 3.62 2.25 -10.52
C ILE A 22 4.55 2.02 -9.33
N THR A 23 4.66 0.78 -8.88
CA THR A 23 5.44 0.42 -7.70
C THR A 23 6.37 -0.74 -8.02
N SER A 24 7.49 -0.84 -7.32
CA SER A 24 8.45 -1.93 -7.47
C SER A 24 7.82 -3.29 -7.18
N ASP A 25 8.15 -4.29 -8.00
CA ASP A 25 7.86 -5.69 -7.70
C ASP A 25 9.00 -6.29 -6.87
N THR A 26 8.84 -6.24 -5.58
CA THR A 26 9.83 -6.77 -4.63
C THR A 26 9.74 -8.27 -4.42
N SER A 27 8.76 -8.94 -5.03
CA SER A 27 8.60 -10.40 -4.92
C SER A 27 9.62 -11.19 -5.72
N GLN A 28 10.25 -10.56 -6.74
CA GLN A 28 11.15 -11.24 -7.66
C GLN A 28 12.63 -11.18 -7.23
N ASP A 29 13.05 -10.09 -6.61
CA ASP A 29 14.42 -9.93 -6.09
C ASP A 29 14.45 -8.88 -4.96
N PRO A 30 14.25 -9.29 -3.72
CA PRO A 30 14.20 -8.38 -2.58
C PRO A 30 15.55 -7.72 -2.25
N ILE A 31 16.64 -8.19 -2.82
CA ILE A 31 18.00 -7.76 -2.47
C ILE A 31 18.47 -6.59 -3.34
N SER A 32 17.95 -6.48 -4.57
CA SER A 32 18.49 -5.60 -5.61
C SER A 32 17.69 -4.34 -5.87
N PHE A 33 16.50 -4.18 -5.31
CA PHE A 33 15.58 -3.12 -5.69
C PHE A 33 15.31 -2.14 -4.56
N THR A 34 15.51 -0.87 -4.88
CA THR A 34 15.01 0.24 -4.08
C THR A 34 13.50 0.34 -4.29
N ASP A 35 12.74 0.40 -3.20
CA ASP A 35 11.29 0.68 -3.26
C ASP A 35 11.06 2.01 -3.96
N PHE A 36 10.28 2.00 -5.03
CA PHE A 36 9.87 3.22 -5.70
C PHE A 36 8.36 3.29 -5.86
N ASP A 37 7.84 4.49 -5.81
CA ASP A 37 6.46 4.83 -6.11
C ASP A 37 6.44 5.95 -7.14
N ILE A 38 5.90 5.67 -8.32
CA ILE A 38 5.68 6.66 -9.38
C ILE A 38 4.18 6.83 -9.53
N ARG A 39 3.69 8.05 -9.37
CA ARG A 39 2.30 8.39 -9.73
C ARG A 39 2.27 8.99 -11.10
N ALA A 40 1.34 8.51 -11.91
CA ALA A 40 1.15 8.98 -13.26
C ALA A 40 -0.34 9.07 -13.61
N GLN A 41 -0.65 9.91 -14.59
CA GLN A 41 -1.98 9.98 -15.19
C GLN A 41 -1.94 9.39 -16.59
N ILE A 42 -2.95 8.62 -16.97
CA ILE A 42 -3.14 8.11 -18.31
C ILE A 42 -3.56 9.27 -19.22
N MET A 43 -2.72 9.56 -20.20
CA MET A 43 -2.97 10.63 -21.19
C MET A 43 -3.52 10.08 -22.51
N GLY A 44 -3.27 8.82 -22.80
CA GLY A 44 -3.73 8.17 -24.02
C GLY A 44 -3.68 6.67 -23.95
N VAL A 45 -4.58 6.01 -24.65
CA VAL A 45 -4.66 4.55 -24.80
C VAL A 45 -4.18 4.21 -26.20
N ILE A 46 -3.04 3.54 -26.33
CA ILE A 46 -2.48 3.08 -27.61
C ILE A 46 -3.03 1.69 -27.93
N SER A 47 -3.07 0.82 -26.93
CA SER A 47 -3.66 -0.51 -26.99
C SER A 47 -4.13 -0.93 -25.59
N ASN A 48 -4.73 -2.12 -25.47
CA ASN A 48 -5.12 -2.66 -24.16
C ASN A 48 -3.95 -3.04 -23.24
N THR A 49 -2.72 -2.96 -23.73
CA THR A 49 -1.49 -3.18 -22.96
C THR A 49 -0.56 -1.99 -22.93
N THR A 50 -0.78 -0.96 -23.78
CA THR A 50 0.16 0.15 -23.97
C THR A 50 -0.54 1.49 -23.81
N TYR A 51 -0.01 2.32 -22.92
CA TYR A 51 -0.60 3.59 -22.54
C TYR A 51 0.44 4.70 -22.57
N THR A 52 0.02 5.90 -22.99
CA THR A 52 0.80 7.12 -22.80
C THR A 52 0.49 7.70 -21.43
N ILE A 53 1.51 7.97 -20.64
CA ILE A 53 1.36 8.48 -19.27
C ILE A 53 2.08 9.81 -19.10
N GLN A 54 1.57 10.62 -18.19
CA GLN A 54 2.25 11.78 -17.64
C GLN A 54 2.58 11.51 -16.19
N VAL A 55 3.86 11.47 -15.87
CA VAL A 55 4.30 11.29 -14.48
C VAL A 55 3.99 12.55 -13.68
N THR A 56 3.30 12.39 -12.57
CA THR A 56 2.88 13.48 -11.66
C THR A 56 3.73 13.55 -10.40
N SER A 57 4.26 12.42 -9.96
CA SER A 57 5.15 12.34 -8.79
C SER A 57 6.07 11.14 -8.91
N ILE A 58 7.32 11.29 -8.49
CA ILE A 58 8.34 10.25 -8.43
C ILE A 58 8.97 10.27 -7.05
N ASN A 59 9.06 9.12 -6.41
CA ASN A 59 9.93 8.96 -5.24
C ASN A 59 11.38 8.80 -5.71
N PRO A 60 12.37 9.53 -5.16
CA PRO A 60 13.65 9.84 -5.83
C PRO A 60 14.62 8.69 -6.08
N ASP A 61 14.39 7.47 -5.62
CA ASP A 61 15.36 6.40 -5.73
C ASP A 61 15.14 5.48 -6.94
N LEU A 62 15.18 6.05 -8.14
CA LEU A 62 15.01 5.32 -9.40
C LEU A 62 16.32 4.75 -9.97
N GLN A 63 17.12 4.04 -9.20
CA GLN A 63 18.41 3.56 -9.72
C GLN A 63 18.37 2.22 -10.46
N ASN A 64 17.35 1.38 -10.23
CA ASN A 64 17.17 0.12 -10.97
C ASN A 64 15.68 -0.18 -11.16
N LEU A 65 15.17 0.06 -12.35
CA LEU A 65 13.83 -0.34 -12.77
C LEU A 65 13.83 -1.83 -13.11
N GLY A 66 13.56 -2.68 -12.14
CA GLY A 66 13.23 -4.08 -12.36
C GLY A 66 11.77 -4.28 -12.78
N SER A 67 11.20 -5.41 -12.41
CA SER A 67 9.77 -5.66 -12.54
C SER A 67 8.96 -4.69 -11.67
N PHE A 68 7.79 -4.28 -12.15
CA PHE A 68 6.93 -3.34 -11.44
C PHE A 68 5.46 -3.74 -11.57
N PHE A 69 4.67 -3.33 -10.59
CA PHE A 69 3.22 -3.43 -10.64
C PHE A 69 2.60 -2.08 -10.97
N VAL A 70 1.47 -2.11 -11.67
CA VAL A 70 0.65 -0.93 -11.92
C VAL A 70 -0.71 -1.13 -11.29
N VAL A 71 -1.12 -0.18 -10.46
CA VAL A 71 -2.40 -0.20 -9.76
C VAL A 71 -3.17 1.05 -10.11
N LEU A 72 -4.46 0.91 -10.41
CA LEU A 72 -5.36 2.05 -10.57
C LEU A 72 -5.49 2.78 -9.21
N GLU A 73 -5.14 4.07 -9.20
CA GLU A 73 -5.32 4.90 -8.03
C GLU A 73 -6.73 5.53 -8.07
N GLN A 74 -7.46 5.45 -6.97
CA GLN A 74 -8.80 6.06 -6.92
C GLN A 74 -8.71 7.59 -7.03
N GLU A 75 -9.62 8.21 -7.80
CA GLU A 75 -9.69 9.66 -7.92
C GLU A 75 -9.97 10.34 -6.58
N ASN A 76 -10.87 9.75 -5.79
CA ASN A 76 -11.27 10.29 -4.51
C ASN A 76 -10.43 9.72 -3.37
N PRO A 77 -10.02 10.54 -2.40
CA PRO A 77 -9.36 10.06 -1.20
C PRO A 77 -10.19 9.00 -0.48
N LEU A 78 -9.56 7.91 -0.05
CA LEU A 78 -10.22 6.82 0.68
C LEU A 78 -10.82 7.30 2.02
N PHE A 79 -10.23 8.34 2.61
CA PHE A 79 -10.49 8.77 3.98
C PHE A 79 -10.64 10.28 4.10
N GLU A 80 -11.34 10.95 3.16
CA GLU A 80 -11.37 12.42 3.06
C GLU A 80 -11.67 13.13 4.40
N PHE A 81 -12.64 12.64 5.16
CA PHE A 81 -13.01 13.16 6.48
C PHE A 81 -12.76 12.16 7.61
N LYS A 82 -11.92 11.16 7.37
CA LYS A 82 -11.61 10.10 8.32
C LYS A 82 -10.14 10.13 8.68
N PHE A 83 -9.85 9.70 9.89
CA PHE A 83 -8.50 9.64 10.43
C PHE A 83 -8.17 8.18 10.80
N PRO A 84 -7.72 7.37 9.81
CA PRO A 84 -7.51 5.96 10.00
C PRO A 84 -6.28 5.67 10.85
N ARG A 85 -6.40 4.67 11.70
CA ARG A 85 -5.31 4.03 12.43
C ARG A 85 -5.33 2.54 12.15
N PHE A 86 -4.16 1.95 12.06
CA PHE A 86 -3.99 0.54 11.77
C PHE A 86 -3.32 -0.18 12.92
N SER A 87 -3.61 -1.47 13.03
CA SER A 87 -3.03 -2.37 13.99
C SER A 87 -3.05 -3.78 13.40
N TYR A 88 -2.57 -4.76 14.15
CA TYR A 88 -2.65 -6.16 13.79
C TYR A 88 -2.89 -7.01 15.05
N ARG A 89 -3.30 -8.26 14.83
CA ARG A 89 -3.33 -9.31 15.84
C ARG A 89 -3.00 -10.64 15.22
N TYR A 90 -2.62 -11.58 16.04
CA TYR A 90 -2.33 -12.94 15.65
C TYR A 90 -3.45 -13.89 16.03
N LYS A 91 -3.67 -14.91 15.21
CA LYS A 91 -4.47 -16.06 15.55
C LYS A 91 -3.55 -17.27 15.71
N TYR A 92 -3.73 -17.99 16.77
CA TYR A 92 -2.95 -19.18 17.11
C TYR A 92 -3.63 -20.45 16.64
N VAL A 93 -2.87 -21.55 16.61
CA VAL A 93 -3.32 -22.88 16.18
C VAL A 93 -4.49 -23.42 17.02
N ASP A 94 -4.60 -23.02 18.28
CA ASP A 94 -5.71 -23.34 19.18
C ASP A 94 -6.99 -22.51 18.94
N GLY A 95 -6.96 -21.61 17.96
CA GLY A 95 -8.07 -20.73 17.59
C GLY A 95 -8.16 -19.44 18.42
N GLN A 96 -7.29 -19.25 19.41
CA GLN A 96 -7.28 -18.02 20.20
C GLN A 96 -6.62 -16.87 19.44
N TYR A 97 -6.92 -15.63 19.86
CA TYR A 97 -6.33 -14.43 19.31
C TYR A 97 -5.45 -13.72 20.33
N SER A 98 -4.36 -13.16 19.85
CA SER A 98 -3.57 -12.21 20.66
C SER A 98 -4.37 -10.95 20.96
N PRO A 99 -4.00 -10.18 21.98
CA PRO A 99 -4.41 -8.78 22.08
C PRO A 99 -4.06 -8.02 20.80
N PHE A 100 -4.75 -6.88 20.58
CA PHE A 100 -4.36 -5.97 19.50
C PHE A 100 -2.97 -5.40 19.76
N ALA A 101 -2.15 -5.35 18.73
CA ALA A 101 -0.93 -4.56 18.77
C ALA A 101 -1.26 -3.06 19.00
N PRO A 102 -0.33 -2.24 19.44
CA PRO A 102 -0.55 -0.80 19.49
C PRO A 102 -1.00 -0.27 18.12
N PHE A 103 -2.02 0.59 18.13
CA PHE A 103 -2.46 1.25 16.90
C PHE A 103 -1.41 2.24 16.42
N SER A 104 -1.26 2.34 15.11
CA SER A 104 -0.40 3.32 14.46
C SER A 104 -0.82 4.75 14.80
N GLU A 105 0.03 5.70 14.46
CA GLU A 105 -0.40 7.08 14.34
C GLU A 105 -1.48 7.21 13.24
N ILE A 106 -2.14 8.38 13.21
CA ILE A 106 -3.15 8.66 12.20
C ILE A 106 -2.48 8.73 10.83
N ALA A 107 -2.99 7.95 9.87
CA ALA A 107 -2.59 8.09 8.48
C ALA A 107 -3.28 9.33 7.88
N PHE A 108 -2.53 10.41 7.77
CA PHE A 108 -3.03 11.70 7.31
C PHE A 108 -2.06 12.34 6.32
N LEU A 109 -2.60 12.71 5.17
CA LEU A 109 -1.91 13.50 4.16
C LEU A 109 -2.70 14.80 3.95
N ALA A 110 -2.13 15.93 4.40
CA ALA A 110 -2.76 17.23 4.22
C ALA A 110 -2.80 17.63 2.73
N GLY A 111 -3.90 18.24 2.32
CA GLY A 111 -3.96 19.01 1.08
C GLY A 111 -3.32 20.39 1.22
N SER A 112 -3.26 21.15 0.10
CA SER A 112 -2.98 22.57 0.15
C SER A 112 -4.04 23.26 0.99
N PHE A 113 -3.61 24.31 1.72
CA PHE A 113 -4.57 25.15 2.45
C PHE A 113 -5.49 25.82 1.43
N ASP A 114 -6.78 25.55 1.55
CA ASP A 114 -7.81 26.22 0.79
C ASP A 114 -9.11 26.22 1.62
N TYR A 115 -9.73 27.38 1.75
CA TYR A 115 -10.93 27.57 2.54
C TYR A 115 -12.13 27.82 1.65
N TYR A 116 -13.10 26.90 1.73
CA TYR A 116 -14.37 27.00 1.02
C TYR A 116 -15.50 27.43 1.98
N PRO A 117 -15.81 28.74 2.07
CA PRO A 117 -16.81 29.23 3.00
C PRO A 117 -18.21 28.63 2.81
N LYS A 118 -18.55 28.31 1.54
CA LYS A 118 -19.85 27.72 1.21
C LYS A 118 -20.00 26.28 1.68
N GLU A 119 -18.92 25.56 1.82
CA GLU A 119 -18.90 24.17 2.27
C GLU A 119 -18.56 24.04 3.75
N GLY A 120 -18.14 25.14 4.37
CA GLY A 120 -17.94 25.23 5.81
C GLY A 120 -16.70 24.52 6.34
N TYR A 121 -15.76 24.12 5.45
CA TYR A 121 -14.53 23.45 5.89
C TYR A 121 -13.28 24.00 5.18
N ASN A 122 -12.14 23.71 5.79
CA ASN A 122 -10.84 24.01 5.25
C ASN A 122 -10.31 22.73 4.55
N GLN A 123 -10.04 22.82 3.24
CA GLN A 123 -9.53 21.69 2.45
C GLN A 123 -8.16 21.18 2.95
N GLY A 124 -7.36 22.02 3.58
CA GLY A 124 -6.12 21.58 4.21
C GLY A 124 -6.31 20.55 5.32
N MET A 125 -7.53 20.46 5.89
CA MET A 125 -7.90 19.47 6.89
C MET A 125 -8.52 18.20 6.29
N ALA A 126 -8.75 18.15 4.98
CA ALA A 126 -9.18 16.93 4.30
C ALA A 126 -8.00 15.98 4.16
N ASN A 127 -8.23 14.71 4.47
CA ASN A 127 -7.22 13.68 4.32
C ASN A 127 -7.14 13.24 2.85
N ARG A 128 -6.00 13.46 2.21
CA ARG A 128 -5.78 13.14 0.80
C ARG A 128 -5.09 11.79 0.57
N VAL A 129 -5.08 10.93 1.57
CA VAL A 129 -4.54 9.58 1.42
C VAL A 129 -5.38 8.78 0.42
N ARG A 130 -4.76 8.32 -0.66
CA ARG A 130 -5.37 7.49 -1.70
C ARG A 130 -4.91 6.04 -1.64
N SER A 131 -3.69 5.83 -1.17
CA SER A 131 -3.16 4.51 -0.87
C SER A 131 -2.23 4.61 0.33
N LEU A 132 -2.05 3.52 1.05
CA LEU A 132 -1.12 3.44 2.18
C LEU A 132 -0.49 2.05 2.23
N ARG A 133 0.66 1.97 2.89
CA ARG A 133 1.35 0.71 3.11
C ARG A 133 1.42 0.44 4.62
N VAL A 134 0.93 -0.71 5.03
CA VAL A 134 1.06 -1.21 6.40
C VAL A 134 2.26 -2.15 6.43
N GLU A 135 3.26 -1.82 7.23
CA GLU A 135 4.52 -2.56 7.32
C GLU A 135 4.76 -3.07 8.74
N ASN A 136 5.66 -4.02 8.87
CA ASN A 136 6.15 -4.53 10.16
C ASN A 136 5.03 -5.09 11.06
N TYR A 137 4.04 -5.76 10.48
CA TYR A 137 2.94 -6.39 11.23
C TYR A 137 3.29 -7.79 11.75
N ALA A 138 4.50 -8.26 11.53
CA ALA A 138 4.98 -9.51 12.11
C ALA A 138 6.38 -9.34 12.70
N PRO A 139 6.73 -10.08 13.77
CA PRO A 139 8.10 -10.21 14.23
C PRO A 139 8.95 -10.88 13.14
N HIS A 140 10.26 -10.70 13.24
CA HIS A 140 11.21 -11.46 12.41
C HIS A 140 10.90 -12.96 12.50
N PRO A 141 10.95 -13.72 11.38
CA PRO A 141 10.60 -15.14 11.37
C PRO A 141 11.28 -15.98 12.45
N ASP A 142 12.55 -15.69 12.76
CA ASP A 142 13.30 -16.40 13.79
C ASP A 142 12.78 -16.13 15.21
N ASN A 143 12.14 -15.00 15.44
CA ASN A 143 11.60 -14.58 16.74
C ASN A 143 10.07 -14.74 16.81
N ARG A 144 9.44 -15.20 15.73
CA ARG A 144 7.99 -15.36 15.67
C ARG A 144 7.58 -16.68 16.30
N PRO A 145 6.56 -16.69 17.18
CA PRO A 145 5.94 -17.91 17.67
C PRO A 145 5.49 -18.80 16.50
N LYS A 146 5.82 -20.09 16.55
CA LYS A 146 5.54 -21.06 15.46
C LYS A 146 4.08 -21.48 15.38
N ASP A 147 3.30 -21.18 16.40
CA ASP A 147 1.88 -21.48 16.52
C ASP A 147 0.96 -20.38 15.93
N ILE A 148 1.51 -19.31 15.37
CA ILE A 148 0.74 -18.31 14.64
C ILE A 148 0.34 -18.89 13.28
N VAL A 149 -0.96 -18.91 13.01
CA VAL A 149 -1.56 -19.44 11.76
C VAL A 149 -2.18 -18.38 10.87
N GLU A 150 -2.58 -17.22 11.44
CA GLU A 150 -3.16 -16.09 10.69
C GLU A 150 -2.70 -14.78 11.32
N ILE A 151 -2.61 -13.74 10.50
CA ILE A 151 -2.36 -12.36 10.92
C ILE A 151 -3.53 -11.51 10.40
N ASP A 152 -4.30 -10.91 11.30
CA ASP A 152 -5.34 -9.96 10.95
C ASP A 152 -4.77 -8.54 10.94
N ILE A 153 -4.86 -7.85 9.83
CA ILE A 153 -4.63 -6.41 9.73
C ILE A 153 -5.91 -5.70 10.08
N LEU A 154 -5.83 -4.79 11.04
CA LEU A 154 -6.95 -4.13 11.65
C LEU A 154 -6.97 -2.64 11.34
N TYR A 155 -8.16 -2.09 11.26
CA TYR A 155 -8.42 -0.69 11.02
C TYR A 155 -9.44 -0.16 12.03
N LYS A 156 -9.24 1.08 12.46
CA LYS A 156 -10.26 1.88 13.13
C LYS A 156 -10.14 3.36 12.75
N GLU A 157 -11.21 4.10 12.89
CA GLU A 157 -11.16 5.57 12.91
C GLU A 157 -10.67 6.06 14.27
N ASP A 158 -9.95 7.16 14.30
CA ASP A 158 -9.30 7.68 15.53
C ASP A 158 -10.28 7.77 16.72
N LYS A 159 -11.47 8.32 16.48
CA LYS A 159 -12.50 8.51 17.50
C LYS A 159 -13.46 7.33 17.69
N SER A 160 -13.32 6.28 16.88
CA SER A 160 -14.19 5.10 16.93
C SER A 160 -13.64 4.06 17.89
N THR A 161 -14.53 3.40 18.60
CA THR A 161 -14.21 2.18 19.37
C THR A 161 -14.35 0.92 18.55
N THR A 162 -14.97 1.00 17.36
CA THR A 162 -15.16 -0.14 16.47
C THR A 162 -13.88 -0.42 15.69
N VAL A 163 -13.46 -1.67 15.72
CA VAL A 163 -12.29 -2.18 14.99
C VAL A 163 -12.77 -3.11 13.90
N TYR A 164 -12.26 -2.93 12.70
CA TYR A 164 -12.56 -3.73 11.51
C TYR A 164 -11.34 -4.52 11.09
N THR A 165 -11.54 -5.74 10.58
CA THR A 165 -10.49 -6.49 9.89
C THR A 165 -10.44 -6.04 8.42
N VAL A 166 -9.30 -5.55 7.98
CA VAL A 166 -9.05 -5.15 6.59
C VAL A 166 -8.68 -6.36 5.77
N LYS A 167 -7.75 -7.16 6.28
CA LYS A 167 -7.21 -8.34 5.61
C LYS A 167 -6.78 -9.37 6.65
N THR A 168 -7.12 -10.63 6.41
CA THR A 168 -6.50 -11.77 7.10
C THR A 168 -5.45 -12.36 6.20
N ILE A 169 -4.22 -12.49 6.69
CA ILE A 169 -3.06 -13.01 5.97
C ILE A 169 -2.77 -14.41 6.46
N LYS A 170 -2.58 -15.34 5.53
CA LYS A 170 -2.29 -16.76 5.79
C LYS A 170 -1.00 -17.18 5.08
N PRO A 171 -0.31 -18.23 5.57
CA PRO A 171 0.94 -18.71 4.99
C PRO A 171 0.89 -19.07 3.50
N ASN A 172 -0.30 -19.49 3.03
CA ASN A 172 -0.50 -19.96 1.65
C ASN A 172 -1.28 -18.97 0.76
N ASP A 173 -1.39 -17.71 1.18
CA ASP A 173 -2.06 -16.70 0.36
C ASP A 173 -1.29 -16.45 -0.94
N ASN A 174 -2.03 -16.16 -2.01
CA ASN A 174 -1.50 -15.73 -3.29
C ASN A 174 -2.15 -14.37 -3.67
N PRO A 175 -1.38 -13.29 -3.86
CA PRO A 175 0.08 -13.19 -3.72
C PRO A 175 0.54 -13.41 -2.26
N PRO A 176 1.79 -13.85 -2.06
CA PRO A 176 2.32 -14.14 -0.74
C PRO A 176 2.51 -12.84 0.06
N LEU A 177 1.74 -12.71 1.13
CA LEU A 177 1.85 -11.60 2.09
C LEU A 177 2.40 -12.08 3.44
N TRP A 178 2.58 -13.40 3.59
CA TRP A 178 3.12 -13.98 4.80
C TRP A 178 4.62 -13.73 4.89
N PRO A 179 5.11 -13.08 5.95
CA PRO A 179 6.52 -12.82 6.10
C PRO A 179 7.32 -14.10 6.24
N VAL A 180 8.27 -14.32 5.37
CA VAL A 180 9.19 -15.45 5.39
C VAL A 180 10.61 -14.97 5.65
N SER A 181 11.43 -15.82 6.26
CA SER A 181 12.86 -15.53 6.35
C SER A 181 13.50 -15.73 4.98
N ASP A 182 14.25 -14.74 4.54
CA ASP A 182 15.16 -14.90 3.43
C ASP A 182 16.51 -15.40 3.99
N PRO A 183 16.95 -16.60 3.63
CA PRO A 183 18.22 -17.14 4.13
C PRO A 183 19.45 -16.38 3.61
N PHE A 184 19.28 -15.49 2.64
CA PHE A 184 20.36 -14.73 2.01
C PHE A 184 20.42 -13.26 2.42
N SER A 185 19.33 -12.68 2.94
CA SER A 185 19.32 -11.29 3.38
C SER A 185 19.34 -11.24 4.91
N GLY A 186 20.45 -10.88 5.49
CA GLY A 186 20.57 -10.72 6.94
C GLY A 186 19.72 -9.62 7.56
N TYR A 187 19.02 -8.75 6.78
CA TYR A 187 18.27 -7.59 7.26
C TYR A 187 17.27 -7.05 6.25
N SER A 188 16.40 -7.83 5.68
CA SER A 188 15.39 -7.29 4.77
C SER A 188 14.16 -6.77 5.53
N ALA A 189 13.66 -5.60 5.16
CA ALA A 189 12.39 -5.04 5.66
C ALA A 189 11.19 -5.96 5.34
N TYR A 190 11.36 -6.84 4.36
CA TYR A 190 10.34 -7.82 3.93
C TYR A 190 10.07 -8.92 4.93
N ASP A 191 11.03 -9.22 5.81
CA ASP A 191 10.89 -10.27 6.84
C ASP A 191 9.80 -9.98 7.87
N ARG A 192 9.26 -8.76 7.87
CA ARG A 192 8.25 -8.30 8.84
C ARG A 192 6.87 -8.06 8.25
N GLY A 193 6.72 -8.26 6.96
CA GLY A 193 5.47 -8.08 6.22
C GLY A 193 5.22 -6.67 5.72
N SER A 194 4.62 -6.59 4.54
CA SER A 194 4.20 -5.35 3.89
C SER A 194 2.88 -5.60 3.17
N LEU A 195 1.87 -4.77 3.43
CA LEU A 195 0.55 -4.82 2.80
C LEU A 195 0.19 -3.42 2.30
N ARG A 196 -0.13 -3.31 1.03
CA ARG A 196 -0.72 -2.09 0.44
C ARG A 196 -2.26 -2.15 0.54
N ILE A 197 -2.85 -1.02 0.92
CA ILE A 197 -4.28 -0.79 1.03
C ILE A 197 -4.65 0.40 0.16
#